data_81cd4a60a071dd3e6e74119eeb651b7d
#
_entry.id   81cd4a60a071dd3e6e74119eeb651b7d
#
_cell.length_a   1.000
_cell.length_b   1.000
_cell.length_c   1.000
_cell.angle_alpha   90.00
_cell.angle_beta   90.00
_cell.angle_gamma   90.00
#
_symmetry.space_group_name_H-M   'P 1'
#
loop_
_entity.id
_entity.type
_entity.pdbx_description
1 polymer ?
#
loop_
_entity_poly.entity_id
_entity_poly.type
_entity_poly.pdbx_seq_one_letter_code
_entity_poly.pdbx_strand_id
1 'polypeptide(L)'
;MGIVNAGIGVMSVLLFAFIFSFSNRQTQTGVPIKAVTFPSSNETPKLATEIYEANPVLDIEIEILNGCGEPGVAARFSDFLRDKRVDVVRSENADNFDYSNTVLIQRNENTTGLKYVANALKFDTKNLKQVMISIDPESDVDITLIIGKDFNSINSVKSYLNN
;
A
#
# COMPACT_ATOMS: atom_id res chain seq x y z
N MET A 1 7.09 50.06 -61.89
CA MET A 1 5.77 49.47 -61.51
C MET A 1 5.77 47.96 -61.39
N GLY A 2 6.67 47.21 -62.01
CA GLY A 2 6.68 45.73 -61.94
C GLY A 2 7.05 45.16 -60.58
N ILE A 3 7.98 45.72 -59.87
CA ILE A 3 8.47 45.19 -58.59
C ILE A 3 7.43 45.34 -57.46
N VAL A 4 6.70 46.42 -57.45
CA VAL A 4 5.64 46.65 -56.46
C VAL A 4 4.46 45.68 -56.63
N ASN A 5 4.07 45.42 -57.88
CA ASN A 5 3.00 44.43 -58.18
C ASN A 5 3.41 42.99 -57.88
N ALA A 6 4.70 42.66 -58.12
CA ALA A 6 5.27 41.35 -57.71
C ALA A 6 5.27 41.18 -56.20
N GLY A 7 5.62 42.20 -55.44
CA GLY A 7 5.59 42.19 -53.97
C GLY A 7 4.17 42.00 -53.39
N ILE A 8 3.18 42.68 -53.98
CA ILE A 8 1.76 42.54 -53.57
C ILE A 8 1.27 41.09 -53.85
N GLY A 9 1.67 40.52 -55.00
CA GLY A 9 1.31 39.13 -55.33
C GLY A 9 1.85 38.10 -54.32
N VAL A 10 3.15 38.24 -53.98
CA VAL A 10 3.78 37.33 -53.00
C VAL A 10 3.11 37.48 -51.61
N MET A 11 2.84 38.72 -51.20
CA MET A 11 2.21 38.97 -49.90
C MET A 11 0.76 38.41 -49.83
N SER A 12 0.03 38.50 -50.93
CA SER A 12 -1.32 37.89 -50.99
C SER A 12 -1.28 36.38 -50.88
N VAL A 13 -0.33 35.70 -51.55
CA VAL A 13 -0.18 34.24 -51.44
C VAL A 13 0.19 33.82 -50.03
N LEU A 14 1.06 34.56 -49.34
CA LEU A 14 1.45 34.27 -47.96
C LEU A 14 0.25 34.43 -47.01
N LEU A 15 -0.55 35.47 -47.19
CA LEU A 15 -1.77 35.69 -46.42
C LEU A 15 -2.80 34.59 -46.63
N PHE A 16 -3.01 34.14 -47.84
CA PHE A 16 -3.91 33.02 -48.14
C PHE A 16 -3.41 31.73 -47.51
N ALA A 17 -2.09 31.42 -47.60
CA ALA A 17 -1.50 30.28 -46.97
C ALA A 17 -1.64 30.30 -45.42
N PHE A 18 -1.48 31.46 -44.84
CA PHE A 18 -1.67 31.66 -43.38
C PHE A 18 -3.11 31.45 -42.95
N ILE A 19 -4.07 32.03 -43.64
CA ILE A 19 -5.50 31.87 -43.36
C ILE A 19 -5.91 30.40 -43.53
N PHE A 20 -5.44 29.74 -44.59
CA PHE A 20 -5.73 28.34 -44.81
C PHE A 20 -5.12 27.44 -43.74
N SER A 21 -3.88 27.72 -43.32
CA SER A 21 -3.21 26.99 -42.23
C SER A 21 -3.92 27.21 -40.89
N PHE A 22 -4.38 28.42 -40.62
CA PHE A 22 -5.11 28.74 -39.38
C PHE A 22 -6.50 28.11 -39.36
N SER A 23 -7.22 28.15 -40.48
CA SER A 23 -8.53 27.51 -40.63
C SER A 23 -8.46 26.00 -40.42
N ASN A 24 -7.41 25.39 -40.95
CA ASN A 24 -7.23 23.94 -40.81
C ASN A 24 -6.81 23.49 -39.39
N ARG A 25 -6.26 24.41 -38.59
CA ARG A 25 -5.96 24.14 -37.17
C ARG A 25 -7.18 24.13 -36.27
N GLN A 26 -8.28 24.76 -36.66
CA GLN A 26 -9.51 24.80 -35.85
C GLN A 26 -10.30 23.48 -35.90
N THR A 27 -9.91 22.53 -36.74
CA THR A 27 -10.56 21.22 -36.81
C THR A 27 -9.87 20.17 -35.93
N GLN A 28 -8.97 20.55 -35.01
CA GLN A 28 -8.61 19.64 -33.95
C GLN A 28 -9.81 19.52 -32.98
N THR A 29 -10.75 18.69 -33.36
CA THR A 29 -11.74 18.12 -32.45
C THR A 29 -10.97 17.61 -31.25
N GLY A 30 -11.17 18.25 -30.09
CA GLY A 30 -10.60 17.78 -28.84
C GLY A 30 -10.86 16.29 -28.71
N VAL A 31 -9.86 15.56 -28.22
CA VAL A 31 -10.04 14.14 -27.90
C VAL A 31 -11.37 14.00 -27.16
N PRO A 32 -12.33 13.23 -27.67
CA PRO A 32 -13.59 13.06 -26.97
C PRO A 32 -13.23 12.52 -25.58
N ILE A 33 -13.52 13.32 -24.55
CA ILE A 33 -13.42 12.86 -23.17
C ILE A 33 -14.39 11.69 -23.13
N LYS A 34 -13.84 10.48 -23.19
CA LYS A 34 -14.63 9.27 -22.98
C LYS A 34 -15.32 9.51 -21.65
N ALA A 35 -16.62 9.69 -21.68
CA ALA A 35 -17.37 9.92 -20.46
C ALA A 35 -16.96 8.83 -19.49
N VAL A 36 -16.34 9.23 -18.37
CA VAL A 36 -16.03 8.30 -17.30
C VAL A 36 -17.39 7.92 -16.76
N THR A 37 -17.90 6.81 -17.23
CA THR A 37 -19.10 6.20 -16.67
C THR A 37 -18.66 5.67 -15.32
N PHE A 38 -18.88 6.43 -14.27
CA PHE A 38 -18.77 5.88 -12.94
C PHE A 38 -19.78 4.74 -12.86
N PRO A 39 -19.37 3.54 -12.42
CA PRO A 39 -20.35 2.50 -12.15
C PRO A 39 -21.40 3.12 -11.23
N SER A 40 -22.63 3.14 -11.68
CA SER A 40 -23.76 3.50 -10.84
C SER A 40 -23.85 2.39 -9.79
N SER A 41 -23.13 2.57 -8.67
CA SER A 41 -23.44 1.79 -7.50
C SER A 41 -24.82 2.30 -7.05
N ASN A 42 -25.82 1.47 -7.14
CA ASN A 42 -27.12 1.71 -6.49
C ASN A 42 -26.98 1.66 -4.96
N GLU A 43 -25.76 1.63 -4.48
CA GLU A 43 -25.43 1.72 -3.06
C GLU A 43 -25.29 3.21 -2.71
N THR A 44 -26.10 3.65 -1.78
CA THR A 44 -25.92 4.97 -1.13
C THR A 44 -24.49 5.03 -0.58
N PRO A 45 -23.76 6.14 -0.80
CA PRO A 45 -22.42 6.28 -0.25
C PRO A 45 -22.49 6.06 1.27
N LYS A 46 -21.87 5.00 1.73
CA LYS A 46 -21.78 4.73 3.17
C LYS A 46 -20.87 5.78 3.81
N LEU A 47 -21.31 6.35 4.92
CA LEU A 47 -20.48 7.24 5.72
C LEU A 47 -19.24 6.46 6.21
N ALA A 48 -18.10 7.14 6.34
CA ALA A 48 -16.87 6.53 6.83
C ALA A 48 -17.09 5.78 8.17
N THR A 49 -17.94 6.31 9.03
CA THR A 49 -18.35 5.68 10.30
C THR A 49 -19.04 4.33 10.08
N GLU A 50 -19.98 4.24 9.11
CA GLU A 50 -20.68 2.99 8.81
C GLU A 50 -19.74 1.92 8.23
N ILE A 51 -18.75 2.35 7.43
CA ILE A 51 -17.72 1.44 6.90
C ILE A 51 -16.83 0.93 8.03
N TYR A 52 -16.45 1.82 8.96
CA TYR A 52 -15.64 1.45 10.12
C TYR A 52 -16.38 0.51 11.07
N GLU A 53 -17.65 0.80 11.39
CA GLU A 53 -18.49 -0.09 12.22
C GLU A 53 -18.74 -1.47 11.60
N ALA A 54 -18.89 -1.51 10.26
CA ALA A 54 -19.06 -2.79 9.55
C ALA A 54 -17.74 -3.59 9.47
N ASN A 55 -16.60 -2.92 9.54
CA ASN A 55 -15.27 -3.52 9.41
C ASN A 55 -14.27 -2.85 10.37
N PRO A 56 -14.46 -2.98 11.68
CA PRO A 56 -13.56 -2.36 12.62
C PRO A 56 -12.14 -2.90 12.42
N VAL A 57 -11.17 -2.00 12.36
CA VAL A 57 -9.77 -2.38 12.59
C VAL A 57 -9.71 -2.91 14.02
N LEU A 58 -9.06 -4.03 14.20
CA LEU A 58 -8.87 -4.56 15.55
C LEU A 58 -7.95 -3.58 16.30
N ASP A 59 -8.31 -3.29 17.53
CA ASP A 59 -7.52 -2.48 18.44
C ASP A 59 -6.32 -3.32 18.94
N ILE A 60 -5.43 -3.65 18.01
CA ILE A 60 -4.22 -4.44 18.23
C ILE A 60 -3.09 -3.76 17.47
N GLU A 61 -2.24 -3.08 18.20
CA GLU A 61 -1.07 -2.39 17.67
C GLU A 61 0.15 -3.31 17.67
N ILE A 62 0.75 -3.47 16.50
CA ILE A 62 1.93 -4.33 16.32
C ILE A 62 3.08 -3.61 15.62
N GLU A 63 4.28 -3.83 16.10
CA GLU A 63 5.49 -3.56 15.36
C GLU A 63 6.08 -4.83 14.76
N ILE A 64 6.69 -4.70 13.58
CA ILE A 64 7.31 -5.82 12.87
C ILE A 64 8.78 -5.51 12.63
N LEU A 65 9.64 -6.37 13.15
CA LEU A 65 11.09 -6.20 13.07
C LEU A 65 11.71 -7.31 12.19
N ASN A 66 12.45 -6.89 11.17
CA ASN A 66 13.22 -7.81 10.33
C ASN A 66 14.49 -8.25 11.05
N GLY A 67 14.48 -9.42 11.63
CA GLY A 67 15.62 -10.05 12.30
C GLY A 67 16.34 -11.13 11.45
N CYS A 68 15.86 -11.39 10.22
CA CYS A 68 16.52 -12.36 9.32
C CYS A 68 17.48 -11.70 8.32
N GLY A 69 17.37 -10.37 8.11
CA GLY A 69 18.20 -9.61 7.17
C GLY A 69 17.77 -9.73 5.70
N GLU A 70 16.71 -10.47 5.38
CA GLU A 70 16.20 -10.57 4.01
C GLU A 70 15.41 -9.30 3.64
N PRO A 71 15.74 -8.61 2.53
CA PRO A 71 15.08 -7.38 2.15
C PRO A 71 13.57 -7.58 1.87
N GLY A 72 12.75 -6.67 2.38
CA GLY A 72 11.31 -6.63 2.10
C GLY A 72 10.45 -7.63 2.87
N VAL A 73 11.04 -8.52 3.68
CA VAL A 73 10.27 -9.51 4.43
C VAL A 73 9.33 -8.85 5.44
N ALA A 74 9.79 -7.86 6.19
CA ALA A 74 8.95 -7.16 7.17
C ALA A 74 7.75 -6.47 6.49
N ALA A 75 7.92 -5.88 5.30
CA ALA A 75 6.83 -5.28 4.54
C ALA A 75 5.77 -6.32 4.15
N ARG A 76 6.19 -7.51 3.69
CA ARG A 76 5.28 -8.61 3.31
C ARG A 76 4.48 -9.15 4.49
N PHE A 77 5.11 -9.26 5.65
CA PHE A 77 4.41 -9.62 6.89
C PHE A 77 3.44 -8.51 7.33
N SER A 78 3.80 -7.25 7.12
CA SER A 78 2.92 -6.11 7.39
C SER A 78 1.67 -6.17 6.51
N ASP A 79 1.81 -6.41 5.22
CA ASP A 79 0.69 -6.53 4.28
C ASP A 79 -0.23 -7.68 4.69
N PHE A 80 0.35 -8.84 5.03
CA PHE A 80 -0.42 -9.99 5.52
C PHE A 80 -1.22 -9.65 6.78
N LEU A 81 -0.61 -8.99 7.78
CA LEU A 81 -1.29 -8.67 9.04
C LEU A 81 -2.33 -7.55 8.87
N ARG A 82 -2.07 -6.56 8.00
CA ARG A 82 -3.06 -5.54 7.63
C ARG A 82 -4.29 -6.15 6.96
N ASP A 83 -4.12 -7.16 6.10
CA ASP A 83 -5.24 -7.91 5.53
C ASP A 83 -6.05 -8.67 6.60
N LYS A 84 -5.43 -8.97 7.74
CA LYS A 84 -6.09 -9.52 8.93
C LYS A 84 -6.62 -8.42 9.87
N ARG A 85 -6.59 -7.14 9.45
CA ARG A 85 -7.09 -5.98 10.21
C ARG A 85 -6.32 -5.71 11.51
N VAL A 86 -5.08 -6.12 11.57
CA VAL A 86 -4.16 -5.74 12.64
C VAL A 86 -3.53 -4.41 12.29
N ASP A 87 -3.45 -3.49 13.24
CA ASP A 87 -2.80 -2.20 13.04
C ASP A 87 -1.28 -2.36 13.12
N VAL A 88 -0.62 -2.33 11.96
CA VAL A 88 0.84 -2.36 11.88
C VAL A 88 1.37 -0.94 11.97
N VAL A 89 1.77 -0.55 13.18
CA VAL A 89 2.26 0.79 13.52
C VAL A 89 3.59 1.08 12.84
N ARG A 90 4.53 0.12 12.88
CA ARG A 90 5.83 0.25 12.22
C ARG A 90 6.39 -1.09 11.74
N SER A 91 7.27 -0.98 10.75
CA SER A 91 7.93 -2.13 10.12
C SER A 91 9.36 -1.73 9.80
N GLU A 92 10.31 -2.26 10.57
CA GLU A 92 11.71 -1.82 10.59
C GLU A 92 12.68 -3.01 10.63
N ASN A 93 13.98 -2.74 10.65
CA ASN A 93 14.97 -3.74 10.92
C ASN A 93 15.11 -3.96 12.44
N ALA A 94 15.36 -5.19 12.85
CA ALA A 94 15.74 -5.50 14.21
C ALA A 94 17.14 -4.95 14.55
N ASP A 95 17.50 -4.99 15.81
CA ASP A 95 18.82 -4.61 16.33
C ASP A 95 19.98 -5.40 15.67
N ASN A 96 19.69 -6.65 15.28
CA ASN A 96 20.59 -7.51 14.53
C ASN A 96 19.82 -8.46 13.61
N PHE A 97 20.52 -9.22 12.76
CA PHE A 97 19.93 -10.16 11.79
C PHE A 97 20.22 -11.64 12.12
N ASP A 98 20.46 -11.94 13.39
CA ASP A 98 20.82 -13.29 13.84
C ASP A 98 19.67 -14.08 14.47
N TYR A 99 18.44 -13.57 14.32
CA TYR A 99 17.26 -14.27 14.80
C TYR A 99 17.00 -15.54 13.98
N SER A 100 17.17 -16.69 14.62
CA SER A 100 16.97 -18.00 13.95
C SER A 100 15.49 -18.32 13.78
N ASN A 101 14.64 -17.91 14.72
CA ASN A 101 13.20 -18.18 14.72
C ASN A 101 12.42 -16.88 14.73
N THR A 102 11.27 -16.93 14.07
CA THR A 102 10.27 -15.86 14.16
C THR A 102 9.56 -15.94 15.50
N VAL A 103 9.53 -14.82 16.22
CA VAL A 103 9.00 -14.73 17.58
C VAL A 103 7.96 -13.63 17.69
N LEU A 104 6.84 -13.96 18.30
CA LEU A 104 5.77 -13.03 18.66
C LEU A 104 5.90 -12.70 20.14
N ILE A 105 6.10 -11.44 20.48
CA ILE A 105 6.34 -10.97 21.84
C ILE A 105 5.17 -10.12 22.27
N GLN A 106 4.54 -10.47 23.39
CA GLN A 106 3.51 -9.65 24.03
C GLN A 106 4.15 -8.56 24.89
N ARG A 107 3.72 -7.31 24.69
CA ARG A 107 4.25 -6.14 25.40
C ARG A 107 3.34 -5.62 26.52
N ASN A 108 2.04 -5.93 26.45
CA ASN A 108 1.05 -5.51 27.47
C ASN A 108 0.33 -6.71 28.11
N GLU A 109 -0.64 -6.44 28.96
CA GLU A 109 -1.41 -7.50 29.65
C GLU A 109 -2.58 -8.08 28.81
N ASN A 110 -2.91 -7.47 27.66
CA ASN A 110 -4.01 -7.89 26.81
C ASN A 110 -3.66 -9.11 25.97
N THR A 111 -3.89 -10.30 26.46
CA THR A 111 -3.59 -11.55 25.77
C THR A 111 -4.49 -11.84 24.56
N THR A 112 -5.57 -11.08 24.36
CA THR A 112 -6.51 -11.31 23.26
C THR A 112 -5.86 -11.00 21.91
N GLY A 113 -5.12 -9.88 21.83
CA GLY A 113 -4.37 -9.49 20.64
C GLY A 113 -3.32 -10.53 20.26
N LEU A 114 -2.54 -10.97 21.24
CA LEU A 114 -1.53 -12.01 21.03
C LEU A 114 -2.13 -13.30 20.44
N LYS A 115 -3.24 -13.78 21.02
CA LYS A 115 -3.92 -14.99 20.54
C LYS A 115 -4.44 -14.82 19.11
N TYR A 116 -4.94 -13.64 18.79
CA TYR A 116 -5.43 -13.35 17.45
C TYR A 116 -4.29 -13.40 16.42
N VAL A 117 -3.19 -12.70 16.68
CA VAL A 117 -2.03 -12.66 15.78
C VAL A 117 -1.36 -14.04 15.70
N ALA A 118 -1.21 -14.74 16.81
CA ALA A 118 -0.67 -16.11 16.82
C ALA A 118 -1.51 -17.06 15.96
N ASN A 119 -2.84 -16.98 16.06
CA ASN A 119 -3.76 -17.75 15.21
C ASN A 119 -3.61 -17.40 13.72
N ALA A 120 -3.51 -16.11 13.38
CA ALA A 120 -3.30 -15.64 12.00
C ALA A 120 -2.00 -16.22 11.42
N LEU A 121 -0.92 -16.22 12.20
CA LEU A 121 0.39 -16.78 11.82
C LEU A 121 0.43 -18.31 11.94
N LYS A 122 -0.59 -18.96 12.54
CA LYS A 122 -0.63 -20.40 12.88
C LYS A 122 0.47 -20.81 13.85
N PHE A 123 0.79 -19.93 14.79
CA PHE A 123 1.72 -20.22 15.86
C PHE A 123 1.01 -20.91 17.03
N ASP A 124 1.72 -21.84 17.64
CA ASP A 124 1.25 -22.44 18.90
C ASP A 124 1.61 -21.52 20.07
N THR A 125 0.59 -20.97 20.72
CA THR A 125 0.78 -20.06 21.87
C THR A 125 1.47 -20.70 23.08
N LYS A 126 1.58 -22.03 23.11
CA LYS A 126 2.33 -22.77 24.13
C LYS A 126 3.81 -22.97 23.77
N ASN A 127 4.18 -22.70 22.54
CA ASN A 127 5.56 -22.87 22.07
C ASN A 127 6.38 -21.61 22.40
N LEU A 128 7.17 -21.67 23.46
CA LEU A 128 8.02 -20.57 23.93
C LEU A 128 9.10 -20.13 22.93
N LYS A 129 9.32 -20.89 21.85
CA LYS A 129 10.20 -20.47 20.75
C LYS A 129 9.49 -19.54 19.75
N GLN A 130 8.17 -19.57 19.71
CA GLN A 130 7.38 -18.78 18.79
C GLN A 130 6.59 -17.66 19.48
N VAL A 131 6.28 -17.85 20.77
CA VAL A 131 5.50 -16.88 21.53
C VAL A 131 6.14 -16.62 22.87
N MET A 132 6.41 -15.37 23.17
CA MET A 132 7.03 -14.91 24.41
C MET A 132 6.16 -13.82 25.04
N ILE A 133 6.13 -13.77 26.36
CA ILE A 133 5.51 -12.69 27.11
C ILE A 133 6.64 -11.89 27.78
N SER A 134 6.75 -10.62 27.40
CA SER A 134 7.73 -9.69 27.95
C SER A 134 7.05 -8.32 28.06
N ILE A 135 6.29 -8.16 29.14
CA ILE A 135 5.55 -6.94 29.42
C ILE A 135 6.53 -5.77 29.55
N ASP A 136 6.25 -4.72 28.81
CA ASP A 136 7.02 -3.49 28.80
C ASP A 136 6.05 -2.29 28.89
N PRO A 137 5.88 -1.69 30.05
CA PRO A 137 4.95 -0.56 30.25
C PRO A 137 5.33 0.70 29.45
N GLU A 138 6.57 0.79 28.97
CA GLU A 138 7.04 1.91 28.14
C GLU A 138 6.83 1.65 26.64
N SER A 139 6.43 0.44 26.28
CA SER A 139 6.13 0.10 24.89
C SER A 139 4.88 0.83 24.41
N ASP A 140 4.97 1.43 23.22
CA ASP A 140 3.87 2.07 22.51
C ASP A 140 3.07 1.11 21.62
N VAL A 141 3.38 -0.21 21.67
CA VAL A 141 2.68 -1.26 20.93
C VAL A 141 2.28 -2.41 21.86
N ASP A 142 1.22 -3.12 21.48
CA ASP A 142 0.75 -4.31 22.21
C ASP A 142 1.66 -5.52 21.97
N ILE A 143 2.19 -5.63 20.75
CA ILE A 143 2.90 -6.81 20.27
C ILE A 143 4.11 -6.40 19.43
N THR A 144 5.21 -7.14 19.60
CA THR A 144 6.37 -7.09 18.72
C THR A 144 6.50 -8.43 17.97
N LEU A 145 6.54 -8.41 16.65
CA LEU A 145 6.86 -9.55 15.81
C LEU A 145 8.29 -9.42 15.28
N ILE A 146 9.19 -10.28 15.72
CA ILE A 146 10.56 -10.36 15.18
C ILE A 146 10.61 -11.50 14.19
N ILE A 147 10.92 -11.20 12.93
CA ILE A 147 11.00 -12.19 11.86
C ILE A 147 12.38 -12.81 11.82
N GLY A 148 12.45 -14.12 12.03
CA GLY A 148 13.69 -14.90 12.00
C GLY A 148 13.96 -15.54 10.64
N LYS A 149 15.08 -16.27 10.56
CA LYS A 149 15.54 -16.99 9.36
C LYS A 149 14.59 -18.13 8.92
N ASP A 150 13.66 -18.51 9.79
CA ASP A 150 12.63 -19.53 9.54
C ASP A 150 11.37 -18.97 8.84
N PHE A 151 11.35 -17.69 8.46
CA PHE A 151 10.18 -17.01 7.89
C PHE A 151 9.54 -17.75 6.71
N ASN A 152 10.34 -18.42 5.87
CA ASN A 152 9.87 -19.24 4.75
C ASN A 152 9.07 -20.48 5.17
N SER A 153 9.17 -20.92 6.42
CA SER A 153 8.41 -22.04 6.96
C SER A 153 6.99 -21.66 7.41
N ILE A 154 6.70 -20.34 7.51
CA ILE A 154 5.42 -19.82 7.97
C ILE A 154 4.40 -19.86 6.81
N ASN A 155 3.71 -20.98 6.70
CA ASN A 155 2.81 -21.25 5.56
C ASN A 155 1.67 -20.25 5.41
N SER A 156 1.22 -19.61 6.49
CA SER A 156 0.15 -18.61 6.47
C SER A 156 0.53 -17.35 5.69
N VAL A 157 1.81 -17.01 5.60
CA VAL A 157 2.32 -15.80 4.93
C VAL A 157 2.89 -16.14 3.53
N LYS A 158 2.94 -17.39 3.14
CA LYS A 158 3.63 -17.85 1.93
C LYS A 158 3.17 -17.19 0.64
N SER A 159 1.88 -16.88 0.51
CA SER A 159 1.33 -16.18 -0.66
C SER A 159 1.85 -14.75 -0.80
N TYR A 160 2.19 -14.11 0.31
CA TYR A 160 2.76 -12.76 0.36
C TYR A 160 4.28 -12.76 0.16
N LEU A 161 4.96 -13.86 0.52
CA LEU A 161 6.40 -13.97 0.36
C LEU A 161 6.83 -14.21 -1.10
N ASN A 162 5.93 -14.77 -1.93
CA ASN A 162 6.22 -15.14 -3.31
C ASN A 162 5.79 -14.09 -4.36
N ASN A 163 5.24 -12.96 -3.91
CA ASN A 163 4.91 -11.79 -4.73
C ASN A 163 6.00 -10.71 -4.58
#